data_8dac03a969cbc24f2e4b42f20d48f0aa
#
_entry.id   8dac03a969cbc24f2e4b42f20d48f0aa
#
_cell.length_a   1.000
_cell.length_b   1.000
_cell.length_c   1.000
_cell.angle_alpha   90.00
_cell.angle_beta   90.00
_cell.angle_gamma   90.00
#
_symmetry.space_group_name_H-M   'P 1'
#
loop_
_entity.id
_entity.type
_entity.pdbx_description
1 polymer ?
#
loop_
_entity_poly.entity_id
_entity_poly.type
_entity_poly.pdbx_seq_one_letter_code
_entity_poly.pdbx_strand_id
1 'polypeptide(L)'
;MSSQIDTMLKLKKYDIYNNADIGDKEIKKIAEAISADKSIDLNEYFDLLKFTTKFCWLNFLKILENMPEEDRIRGLPTLFVLLQDANWPTFDKTIEIFETINKQVVESYLKEYLAQAYADDDEMWIDNMQLLAKKLKLRDKY
;
A
#
# COMPACT_ATOMS: atom_id res chain seq x y z
N MET A 1 -15.85 -1.13 14.03
CA MET A 1 -16.51 0.06 13.59
C MET A 1 -15.56 1.15 13.19
N SER A 2 -15.76 1.65 11.98
CA SER A 2 -14.86 2.60 11.36
C SER A 2 -15.21 4.06 11.61
N SER A 3 -16.25 4.35 12.42
CA SER A 3 -16.76 5.71 12.62
C SER A 3 -15.70 6.70 13.15
N GLN A 4 -14.79 6.22 14.00
CA GLN A 4 -13.75 7.08 14.56
C GLN A 4 -12.75 7.51 13.48
N ILE A 5 -12.30 6.56 12.64
CA ILE A 5 -11.37 6.89 11.56
C ILE A 5 -12.07 7.73 10.47
N ASP A 6 -13.33 7.44 10.18
CA ASP A 6 -14.10 8.24 9.23
C ASP A 6 -14.16 9.69 9.65
N THR A 7 -14.45 9.94 10.92
CA THR A 7 -14.50 11.31 11.48
C THR A 7 -13.13 11.97 11.42
N MET A 8 -12.08 11.23 11.79
CA MET A 8 -10.72 11.74 11.78
C MET A 8 -10.31 12.20 10.38
N LEU A 9 -10.53 11.39 9.37
CA LEU A 9 -10.10 11.69 8.00
C LEU A 9 -10.86 12.85 7.36
N LYS A 10 -11.96 13.26 7.94
CA LYS A 10 -12.70 14.45 7.48
C LYS A 10 -12.10 15.76 7.98
N LEU A 11 -11.25 15.70 9.00
CA LEU A 11 -10.59 16.90 9.51
C LEU A 11 -9.47 17.30 8.54
N LYS A 12 -9.34 18.61 8.29
CA LYS A 12 -8.39 19.14 7.31
C LYS A 12 -6.96 18.62 7.51
N LYS A 13 -6.48 18.59 8.74
CA LYS A 13 -5.11 18.16 9.04
C LYS A 13 -4.87 16.67 8.83
N TYR A 14 -5.94 15.88 8.72
CA TYR A 14 -5.88 14.45 8.46
C TYR A 14 -6.43 14.08 7.09
N ASP A 15 -6.62 15.06 6.21
CA ASP A 15 -7.19 14.82 4.89
C ASP A 15 -6.12 14.26 3.95
N ILE A 16 -5.89 12.98 4.04
CA ILE A 16 -4.90 12.27 3.24
C ILE A 16 -5.27 12.20 1.76
N TYR A 17 -6.54 12.45 1.42
CA TYR A 17 -7.04 12.32 0.05
C TYR A 17 -6.76 13.55 -0.80
N ASN A 18 -6.72 14.72 -0.19
CA ASN A 18 -6.58 15.98 -0.92
C ASN A 18 -5.30 16.74 -0.57
N ASN A 19 -4.52 16.26 0.38
CA ASN A 19 -3.32 16.95 0.85
C ASN A 19 -2.13 15.98 0.85
N ALA A 20 -1.15 16.23 -0.03
CA ALA A 20 0.05 15.38 -0.12
C ALA A 20 1.04 15.63 1.04
N ASP A 21 0.89 16.73 1.79
CA ASP A 21 1.84 17.15 2.82
C ASP A 21 1.30 16.97 4.24
N ILE A 22 0.70 15.83 4.52
CA ILE A 22 0.26 15.52 5.88
C ILE A 22 1.49 15.40 6.78
N GLY A 23 1.44 16.06 7.95
CA GLY A 23 2.56 16.04 8.90
C GLY A 23 2.79 14.66 9.51
N ASP A 24 4.05 14.42 9.92
CA ASP A 24 4.44 13.11 10.48
C ASP A 24 3.65 12.77 11.74
N LYS A 25 3.33 13.77 12.56
CA LYS A 25 2.55 13.58 13.77
C LYS A 25 1.13 13.10 13.45
N GLU A 26 0.51 13.70 12.44
CA GLU A 26 -0.82 13.33 11.98
C GLU A 26 -0.82 11.94 11.34
N ILE A 27 0.18 11.64 10.54
CA ILE A 27 0.35 10.31 9.93
C ILE A 27 0.43 9.24 11.03
N LYS A 28 1.21 9.48 12.08
CA LYS A 28 1.33 8.55 13.21
C LYS A 28 -0.01 8.31 13.89
N LYS A 29 -0.79 9.36 14.10
CA LYS A 29 -2.10 9.23 14.74
C LYS A 29 -3.06 8.41 13.90
N ILE A 30 -3.04 8.62 12.59
CA ILE A 30 -3.87 7.82 11.67
C ILE A 30 -3.44 6.35 11.74
N ALA A 31 -2.14 6.08 11.68
CA ALA A 31 -1.61 4.72 11.76
C ALA A 31 -2.04 4.03 13.06
N GLU A 32 -1.94 4.73 14.19
CA GLU A 32 -2.36 4.21 15.50
C GLU A 32 -3.85 3.88 15.53
N ALA A 33 -4.68 4.78 14.98
CA ALA A 33 -6.13 4.56 14.96
C ALA A 33 -6.51 3.35 14.13
N ILE A 34 -5.86 3.16 12.98
CA ILE A 34 -6.12 2.01 12.11
C ILE A 34 -5.61 0.72 12.75
N SER A 35 -4.40 0.76 13.34
CA SER A 35 -3.84 -0.41 14.01
C SER A 35 -4.68 -0.86 15.21
N ALA A 36 -5.34 0.08 15.88
CA ALA A 36 -6.19 -0.22 17.02
C ALA A 36 -7.50 -0.89 16.62
N ASP A 37 -7.92 -0.79 15.37
CA ASP A 37 -9.17 -1.38 14.90
C ASP A 37 -8.92 -2.35 13.75
N LYS A 38 -8.83 -3.64 14.09
CA LYS A 38 -8.52 -4.70 13.12
C LYS A 38 -9.69 -4.99 12.17
N SER A 39 -10.87 -4.43 12.42
CA SER A 39 -12.02 -4.60 11.54
C SER A 39 -11.98 -3.68 10.32
N ILE A 40 -11.12 -2.66 10.33
CA ILE A 40 -10.98 -1.72 9.22
C ILE A 40 -10.36 -2.43 8.01
N ASP A 41 -11.00 -2.30 6.85
CA ASP A 41 -10.42 -2.74 5.59
C ASP A 41 -9.56 -1.60 5.04
N LEU A 42 -8.23 -1.74 5.16
CA LEU A 42 -7.31 -0.73 4.67
C LEU A 42 -7.49 -0.43 3.20
N ASN A 43 -7.82 -1.44 2.42
CA ASN A 43 -7.88 -1.30 0.97
C ASN A 43 -9.12 -0.51 0.52
N GLU A 44 -10.11 -0.41 1.37
CA GLU A 44 -11.26 0.47 1.16
C GLU A 44 -10.88 1.94 1.38
N TYR A 45 -10.22 2.24 2.51
CA TYR A 45 -9.77 3.60 2.81
C TYR A 45 -8.68 4.08 1.86
N PHE A 46 -7.84 3.19 1.40
CA PHE A 46 -6.73 3.49 0.52
C PHE A 46 -6.97 3.07 -0.93
N ASP A 47 -8.23 3.01 -1.33
CA ASP A 47 -8.61 2.89 -2.73
C ASP A 47 -8.04 4.11 -3.46
N LEU A 48 -7.19 3.87 -4.46
CA LEU A 48 -6.46 4.93 -5.15
C LEU A 48 -7.39 5.95 -5.81
N LEU A 49 -8.60 5.55 -6.16
CA LEU A 49 -9.58 6.43 -6.77
C LEU A 49 -10.11 7.51 -5.83
N LYS A 50 -9.94 7.34 -4.53
CA LYS A 50 -10.36 8.33 -3.53
C LYS A 50 -9.41 9.53 -3.44
N PHE A 51 -8.21 9.40 -3.95
CA PHE A 51 -7.17 10.43 -3.84
C PHE A 51 -7.21 11.36 -5.05
N THR A 52 -7.02 12.66 -4.81
CA THR A 52 -7.09 13.66 -5.88
C THR A 52 -5.86 13.62 -6.80
N THR A 53 -4.70 13.26 -6.28
CA THR A 53 -3.48 13.12 -7.07
C THR A 53 -2.69 11.90 -6.64
N LYS A 54 -1.80 11.45 -7.54
CA LYS A 54 -0.88 10.33 -7.25
C LYS A 54 0.08 10.66 -6.12
N PHE A 55 0.37 11.93 -5.89
CA PHE A 55 1.25 12.34 -4.79
C PHE A 55 0.60 12.11 -3.44
N CYS A 56 -0.73 12.17 -3.37
CA CYS A 56 -1.46 11.86 -2.13
C CYS A 56 -1.38 10.37 -1.76
N TRP A 57 -1.10 9.49 -2.73
CA TRP A 57 -0.89 8.06 -2.44
C TRP A 57 0.30 7.83 -1.51
N LEU A 58 1.26 8.77 -1.47
CA LEU A 58 2.40 8.67 -0.55
C LEU A 58 1.93 8.64 0.91
N ASN A 59 0.79 9.23 1.21
CA ASN A 59 0.23 9.21 2.57
C ASN A 59 -0.08 7.78 3.02
N PHE A 60 -0.61 6.96 2.13
CA PHE A 60 -0.85 5.54 2.41
C PHE A 60 0.45 4.84 2.80
N LEU A 61 1.51 5.05 2.01
CA LEU A 61 2.80 4.42 2.29
C LEU A 61 3.39 4.87 3.62
N LYS A 62 3.28 6.16 3.93
CA LYS A 62 3.75 6.71 5.20
C LYS A 62 2.97 6.12 6.38
N ILE A 63 1.67 5.94 6.21
CA ILE A 63 0.84 5.33 7.24
C ILE A 63 1.28 3.89 7.49
N LEU A 64 1.50 3.11 6.42
CA LEU A 64 1.98 1.73 6.57
C LEU A 64 3.33 1.66 7.27
N GLU A 65 4.24 2.58 6.96
CA GLU A 65 5.55 2.61 7.61
C GLU A 65 5.47 2.82 9.13
N ASN A 66 4.41 3.45 9.58
CA ASN A 66 4.20 3.73 11.01
C ASN A 66 3.37 2.65 11.70
N MET A 67 3.11 1.54 11.02
CA MET A 67 2.38 0.40 11.57
C MET A 67 3.30 -0.78 11.81
N PRO A 68 2.96 -1.67 12.77
CA PRO A 68 3.67 -2.94 12.90
C PRO A 68 3.44 -3.83 11.67
N GLU A 69 4.30 -4.81 11.48
CA GLU A 69 4.26 -5.69 10.30
C GLU A 69 2.90 -6.35 10.10
N GLU A 70 2.27 -6.81 11.17
CA GLU A 70 0.96 -7.47 11.07
C GLU A 70 -0.10 -6.57 10.43
N ASP A 71 0.03 -5.26 10.60
CA ASP A 71 -0.91 -4.30 10.00
C ASP A 71 -0.48 -3.89 8.59
N ARG A 72 0.85 -3.87 8.31
CA ARG A 72 1.33 -3.61 6.95
C ARG A 72 0.83 -4.69 5.98
N ILE A 73 0.74 -5.92 6.45
CA ILE A 73 0.20 -7.04 5.67
C ILE A 73 -1.24 -6.76 5.21
N ARG A 74 -2.02 -6.07 6.04
CA ARG A 74 -3.40 -5.72 5.70
C ARG A 74 -3.47 -4.82 4.45
N GLY A 75 -2.42 -4.08 4.15
CA GLY A 75 -2.34 -3.18 3.00
C GLY A 75 -1.77 -3.82 1.73
N LEU A 76 -1.43 -5.10 1.75
CA LEU A 76 -0.79 -5.76 0.59
C LEU A 76 -1.58 -5.64 -0.70
N PRO A 77 -2.91 -5.82 -0.73
CA PRO A 77 -3.64 -5.66 -1.99
C PRO A 77 -3.39 -4.31 -2.66
N THR A 78 -3.45 -3.21 -1.91
CA THR A 78 -3.19 -1.89 -2.46
C THR A 78 -1.72 -1.73 -2.87
N LEU A 79 -0.79 -2.28 -2.09
CA LEU A 79 0.63 -2.25 -2.46
C LEU A 79 0.88 -2.92 -3.81
N PHE A 80 0.23 -4.04 -4.09
CA PHE A 80 0.37 -4.72 -5.38
C PHE A 80 -0.21 -3.89 -6.52
N VAL A 81 -1.31 -3.18 -6.30
CA VAL A 81 -1.87 -2.26 -7.31
C VAL A 81 -0.86 -1.16 -7.63
N LEU A 82 -0.12 -0.67 -6.63
CA LEU A 82 0.89 0.38 -6.82
C LEU A 82 2.09 -0.09 -7.65
N LEU A 83 2.21 -1.37 -7.95
CA LEU A 83 3.25 -1.89 -8.82
C LEU A 83 2.87 -1.83 -10.31
N GLN A 84 1.67 -1.38 -10.64
CA GLN A 84 1.19 -1.38 -12.03
C GLN A 84 1.97 -0.44 -12.94
N ASP A 85 2.57 0.61 -12.38
CA ASP A 85 3.31 1.59 -13.20
C ASP A 85 4.56 2.07 -12.46
N ALA A 86 5.73 1.75 -13.01
CA ALA A 86 7.02 2.13 -12.43
C ALA A 86 7.27 3.64 -12.48
N ASN A 87 6.50 4.39 -13.25
CA ASN A 87 6.62 5.84 -13.35
C ASN A 87 5.83 6.59 -12.28
N TRP A 88 5.00 5.90 -11.51
CA TRP A 88 4.26 6.53 -10.42
C TRP A 88 5.21 6.99 -9.32
N PRO A 89 4.92 8.14 -8.68
CA PRO A 89 5.82 8.68 -7.63
C PRO A 89 5.97 7.76 -6.42
N THR A 90 5.07 6.80 -6.24
CA THR A 90 5.08 5.86 -5.13
C THR A 90 5.89 4.60 -5.39
N PHE A 91 6.37 4.39 -6.62
CA PHE A 91 6.90 3.07 -7.01
C PHE A 91 8.08 2.62 -6.14
N ASP A 92 9.11 3.46 -6.01
CA ASP A 92 10.32 3.09 -5.27
C ASP A 92 10.02 2.84 -3.79
N LYS A 93 9.19 3.69 -3.20
CA LYS A 93 8.81 3.54 -1.80
C LYS A 93 7.95 2.29 -1.57
N THR A 94 7.12 1.95 -2.54
CA THR A 94 6.32 0.72 -2.49
C THR A 94 7.23 -0.49 -2.40
N ILE A 95 8.27 -0.54 -3.23
CA ILE A 95 9.25 -1.63 -3.18
C ILE A 95 9.91 -1.68 -1.81
N GLU A 96 10.31 -0.54 -1.25
CA GLU A 96 10.93 -0.47 0.08
C GLU A 96 10.02 -1.07 1.15
N ILE A 97 8.73 -0.78 1.09
CA ILE A 97 7.78 -1.31 2.07
C ILE A 97 7.64 -2.82 1.96
N PHE A 98 7.59 -3.36 0.73
CA PHE A 98 7.58 -4.81 0.53
C PHE A 98 8.78 -5.48 1.20
N GLU A 99 9.93 -4.82 1.18
CA GLU A 99 11.15 -5.36 1.80
C GLU A 99 11.06 -5.47 3.33
N THR A 100 10.09 -4.80 3.95
CA THR A 100 9.88 -4.83 5.39
C THR A 100 8.86 -5.89 5.83
N ILE A 101 8.29 -6.64 4.88
CA ILE A 101 7.24 -7.64 5.16
C ILE A 101 7.81 -9.03 4.95
N ASN A 102 7.33 -10.00 5.73
CA ASN A 102 7.75 -11.39 5.61
C ASN A 102 7.64 -11.88 4.17
N LYS A 103 8.75 -12.40 3.64
CA LYS A 103 8.84 -12.81 2.24
C LYS A 103 7.85 -13.90 1.84
N GLN A 104 7.56 -14.82 2.74
CA GLN A 104 6.63 -15.92 2.44
C GLN A 104 5.20 -15.39 2.27
N VAL A 105 4.83 -14.39 3.08
CA VAL A 105 3.53 -13.73 2.97
C VAL A 105 3.44 -12.97 1.65
N VAL A 106 4.47 -12.18 1.33
CA VAL A 106 4.51 -11.45 0.06
C VAL A 106 4.42 -12.42 -1.12
N GLU A 107 5.15 -13.53 -1.07
CA GLU A 107 5.17 -14.50 -2.16
C GLU A 107 3.80 -15.12 -2.41
N SER A 108 3.04 -15.39 -1.36
CA SER A 108 1.70 -15.97 -1.54
C SER A 108 0.76 -15.01 -2.29
N TYR A 109 0.83 -13.72 -1.98
CA TYR A 109 0.07 -12.69 -2.69
C TYR A 109 0.59 -12.47 -4.11
N LEU A 110 1.92 -12.51 -4.27
CA LEU A 110 2.57 -12.32 -5.56
C LEU A 110 2.06 -13.33 -6.59
N LYS A 111 1.92 -14.59 -6.19
CA LYS A 111 1.42 -15.64 -7.08
C LYS A 111 0.03 -15.30 -7.62
N GLU A 112 -0.85 -14.83 -6.74
CA GLU A 112 -2.21 -14.47 -7.13
C GLU A 112 -2.24 -13.28 -8.10
N TYR A 113 -1.49 -12.23 -7.79
CA TYR A 113 -1.48 -11.03 -8.61
C TYR A 113 -0.76 -11.23 -9.93
N LEU A 114 0.28 -12.07 -9.97
CA LEU A 114 0.93 -12.43 -11.22
C LEU A 114 -0.06 -13.17 -12.13
N ALA A 115 -0.82 -14.12 -11.58
CA ALA A 115 -1.83 -14.84 -12.36
C ALA A 115 -2.85 -13.86 -12.94
N GLN A 116 -3.28 -12.89 -12.17
CA GLN A 116 -4.22 -11.86 -12.64
C GLN A 116 -3.60 -11.00 -13.74
N ALA A 117 -2.36 -10.57 -13.57
CA ALA A 117 -1.67 -9.74 -14.54
C ALA A 117 -1.48 -10.48 -15.87
N TYR A 118 -1.16 -11.78 -15.82
CA TYR A 118 -1.07 -12.60 -17.03
C TYR A 118 -2.43 -12.74 -17.71
N ALA A 119 -3.49 -12.95 -16.93
CA ALA A 119 -4.85 -13.03 -17.47
C ALA A 119 -5.27 -11.72 -18.15
N ASP A 120 -4.80 -10.59 -17.63
CA ASP A 120 -5.13 -9.25 -18.16
C ASP A 120 -4.14 -8.78 -19.23
N ASP A 121 -3.14 -9.57 -19.58
CA ASP A 121 -2.06 -9.19 -20.50
C ASP A 121 -1.38 -7.88 -20.11
N ASP A 122 -1.23 -7.65 -18.80
CA ASP A 122 -0.62 -6.44 -18.26
C ASP A 122 0.89 -6.62 -18.12
N GLU A 123 1.63 -6.41 -19.21
CA GLU A 123 3.06 -6.65 -19.27
C GLU A 123 3.84 -5.79 -18.28
N MET A 124 3.47 -4.53 -18.12
CA MET A 124 4.17 -3.63 -17.19
C MET A 124 4.02 -4.13 -15.75
N TRP A 125 2.83 -4.52 -15.36
CA TRP A 125 2.60 -5.05 -14.03
C TRP A 125 3.37 -6.35 -13.79
N ILE A 126 3.37 -7.24 -14.78
CA ILE A 126 4.15 -8.48 -14.73
C ILE A 126 5.63 -8.16 -14.50
N ASP A 127 6.20 -7.27 -15.32
CA ASP A 127 7.61 -6.90 -15.22
C ASP A 127 7.94 -6.30 -13.85
N ASN A 128 7.08 -5.46 -13.32
CA ASN A 128 7.30 -4.81 -12.03
C ASN A 128 7.20 -5.82 -10.87
N MET A 129 6.30 -6.77 -10.97
CA MET A 129 6.21 -7.83 -9.96
C MET A 129 7.41 -8.78 -10.03
N GLN A 130 7.92 -9.05 -11.22
CA GLN A 130 9.14 -9.84 -11.37
C GLN A 130 10.36 -9.10 -10.82
N LEU A 131 10.40 -7.78 -10.98
CA LEU A 131 11.43 -6.95 -10.37
C LEU A 131 11.35 -7.05 -8.84
N LEU A 132 10.15 -6.98 -8.28
CA LEU A 132 9.95 -7.17 -6.84
C LEU A 132 10.49 -8.52 -6.38
N ALA A 133 10.11 -9.59 -7.07
CA ALA A 133 10.56 -10.95 -6.73
C ALA A 133 12.10 -11.03 -6.71
N LYS A 134 12.75 -10.39 -7.68
CA LYS A 134 14.20 -10.35 -7.77
C LYS A 134 14.81 -9.60 -6.60
N LYS A 135 14.25 -8.44 -6.26
CA LYS A 135 14.73 -7.62 -5.13
C LYS A 135 14.57 -8.33 -3.79
N LEU A 136 13.50 -9.11 -3.64
CA LEU A 136 13.26 -9.90 -2.43
C LEU A 136 14.03 -11.21 -2.43
N LYS A 137 14.77 -11.51 -3.50
CA LYS A 137 15.53 -12.75 -3.67
C LYS A 137 14.63 -13.99 -3.57
N LEU A 138 13.46 -13.91 -4.16
CA LEU A 138 12.58 -15.06 -4.29
C LEU A 138 13.10 -15.99 -5.38
N ARG A 139 12.61 -17.23 -5.41
CA ARG A 139 13.11 -18.24 -6.35
C ARG A 139 12.89 -17.82 -7.80
N ASP A 140 13.75 -18.33 -8.68
CA ASP A 140 13.80 -17.98 -10.11
C ASP A 140 12.54 -18.31 -10.93
N LYS A 141 11.52 -18.85 -10.31
CA LYS A 141 10.27 -19.24 -11.01
C LYS A 141 9.37 -18.06 -11.42
N TYR A 142 9.76 -16.88 -11.08
CA TYR A 142 9.06 -15.67 -11.48
C TYR A 142 9.84 -14.92 -12.53
#